data_03e6c96d90090a2dc1f57e295fd6b284
#
_entry.id   03e6c96d90090a2dc1f57e295fd6b284
#
_cell.length_a   1.000
_cell.length_b   1.000
_cell.length_c   1.000
_cell.angle_alpha   90.00
_cell.angle_beta   90.00
_cell.angle_gamma   90.00
#
_symmetry.space_group_name_H-M   'P 1'
#
loop_
_entity.id
_entity.type
_entity.pdbx_description
1 polymer ?
#
loop_
_entity_poly.entity_id
_entity_poly.type
_entity_poly.pdbx_seq_one_letter_code
_entity_poly.pdbx_strand_id
1 'polypeptide(L)'
;PSAKIVLDRFHIVQHLSRAMNRLRIQIMNQLDKKSHEYKALKRYWKLIQQDSRKLSHKRFYRPIFRMHLTNKDILEKILSYSQELREHYELYQLLLLHFQEKRADHFFGLIEERITCINPIFQTVFKTFFKEKDKIINALELPYSNAKLEATNNLIKVIKRNAFGF
;
A
#
# COMPACT_ATOMS: atom_id res chain seq x y z
N PRO A 1 -24.52 1.85 -23.51
CA PRO A 1 -23.35 2.62 -23.20
C PRO A 1 -22.65 2.03 -22.00
N SER A 2 -21.56 1.43 -22.30
CA SER A 2 -20.66 0.90 -21.31
C SER A 2 -20.02 2.06 -20.56
N ALA A 3 -20.59 2.46 -19.44
CA ALA A 3 -19.83 3.21 -18.47
C ALA A 3 -18.61 2.36 -18.15
N LYS A 4 -17.42 2.80 -18.57
CA LYS A 4 -16.18 2.16 -18.13
C LYS A 4 -16.18 2.22 -16.61
N ILE A 5 -16.32 1.08 -15.97
CA ILE A 5 -16.20 1.00 -14.51
C ILE A 5 -14.75 1.32 -14.19
N VAL A 6 -14.51 2.50 -13.69
CA VAL A 6 -13.18 2.93 -13.23
C VAL A 6 -13.03 2.45 -11.80
N LEU A 7 -12.08 1.56 -11.58
CA LEU A 7 -11.72 1.14 -10.23
C LEU A 7 -11.15 2.35 -9.50
N ASP A 8 -11.61 2.61 -8.29
CA ASP A 8 -11.07 3.66 -7.45
C ASP A 8 -9.59 3.36 -7.17
N ARG A 9 -8.71 4.32 -7.47
CA ARG A 9 -7.27 4.22 -7.21
C ARG A 9 -6.97 3.93 -5.75
N PHE A 10 -7.76 4.47 -4.85
CA PHE A 10 -7.61 4.24 -3.42
C PHE A 10 -7.71 2.75 -3.06
N HIS A 11 -8.62 2.00 -3.70
CA HIS A 11 -8.79 0.57 -3.44
C HIS A 11 -7.56 -0.25 -3.86
N ILE A 12 -6.89 0.12 -4.94
CA ILE A 12 -5.68 -0.58 -5.39
C ILE A 12 -4.55 -0.42 -4.37
N VAL A 13 -4.30 0.82 -3.96
CA VAL A 13 -3.29 1.12 -2.94
C VAL A 13 -3.66 0.45 -1.62
N GLN A 14 -4.94 0.42 -1.27
CA GLN A 14 -5.41 -0.21 -0.04
C GLN A 14 -5.17 -1.72 -0.03
N HIS A 15 -5.36 -2.42 -1.15
CA HIS A 15 -5.02 -3.84 -1.26
C HIS A 15 -3.54 -4.11 -0.99
N LEU A 16 -2.66 -3.30 -1.56
CA LEU A 16 -1.22 -3.40 -1.34
C LEU A 16 -0.85 -3.10 0.11
N SER A 17 -1.39 -2.04 0.65
CA SER A 17 -1.17 -1.62 2.04
C SER A 17 -1.60 -2.70 3.04
N ARG A 18 -2.75 -3.31 2.81
CA ARG A 18 -3.25 -4.42 3.63
C ARG A 18 -2.36 -5.65 3.53
N ALA A 19 -1.85 -5.96 2.33
CA ALA A 19 -0.92 -7.07 2.14
C ALA A 19 0.37 -6.84 2.94
N MET A 20 0.92 -5.65 2.91
CA MET A 20 2.10 -5.30 3.72
C MET A 20 1.82 -5.47 5.21
N ASN A 21 0.67 -5.02 5.69
CA ASN A 21 0.31 -5.16 7.10
C ASN A 21 0.17 -6.62 7.51
N ARG A 22 -0.44 -7.44 6.66
CA ARG A 22 -0.58 -8.89 6.90
C ARG A 22 0.76 -9.59 6.96
N LEU A 23 1.68 -9.25 6.06
CA LEU A 23 3.04 -9.80 6.08
C LEU A 23 3.76 -9.40 7.37
N ARG A 24 3.68 -8.14 7.76
CA ARG A 24 4.24 -7.67 9.03
C ARG A 24 3.75 -8.51 10.21
N ILE A 25 2.44 -8.74 10.29
CA ILE A 25 1.83 -9.54 11.36
C ILE A 25 2.32 -10.99 11.29
N GLN A 26 2.40 -11.57 10.10
CA GLN A 26 2.90 -12.93 9.90
C GLN A 26 4.32 -13.08 10.45
N ILE A 27 5.17 -12.10 10.17
CA ILE A 27 6.57 -12.10 10.65
C ILE A 27 6.60 -11.90 12.17
N MET A 28 5.79 -10.98 12.70
CA MET A 28 5.69 -10.77 14.14
C MET A 28 5.32 -12.05 14.90
N ASN A 29 4.38 -12.83 14.34
CA ASN A 29 3.92 -14.05 15.00
C ASN A 29 4.97 -15.15 15.08
N GLN A 30 6.07 -15.02 14.33
CA GLN A 30 7.23 -15.91 14.40
C GLN A 30 8.23 -15.49 15.48
N LEU A 31 8.06 -14.29 16.04
CA LEU A 31 8.95 -13.72 17.04
C LEU A 31 8.39 -13.88 18.46
N ASP A 32 9.30 -13.90 19.43
CA ASP A 32 8.91 -13.84 20.84
C ASP A 32 8.22 -12.51 21.14
N LYS A 33 7.03 -12.56 21.75
CA LYS A 33 6.25 -11.37 22.09
C LYS A 33 6.96 -10.41 23.05
N LYS A 34 7.93 -10.90 23.79
CA LYS A 34 8.74 -10.08 24.70
C LYS A 34 9.96 -9.48 24.02
N SER A 35 10.26 -9.90 22.81
CA SER A 35 11.44 -9.43 22.08
C SER A 35 11.31 -7.97 21.67
N HIS A 36 12.46 -7.33 21.55
CA HIS A 36 12.57 -5.97 21.02
C HIS A 36 12.01 -5.86 19.59
N GLU A 37 12.32 -6.84 18.76
CA GLU A 37 11.90 -6.91 17.37
C GLU A 37 10.37 -6.96 17.24
N TYR A 38 9.73 -7.79 18.04
CA TYR A 38 8.27 -7.88 18.06
C TYR A 38 7.63 -6.54 18.44
N LYS A 39 8.14 -5.91 19.51
CA LYS A 39 7.63 -4.62 19.99
C LYS A 39 7.79 -3.52 18.95
N ALA A 40 8.92 -3.49 18.26
CA ALA A 40 9.20 -2.50 17.22
C ALA A 40 8.27 -2.69 16.01
N LEU A 41 8.11 -3.91 15.53
CA LEU A 41 7.21 -4.23 14.42
C LEU A 41 5.74 -3.91 14.77
N LYS A 42 5.34 -4.15 16.01
CA LYS A 42 3.99 -3.83 16.49
C LYS A 42 3.76 -2.32 16.55
N ARG A 43 4.73 -1.56 17.07
CA ARG A 43 4.59 -0.12 17.31
C ARG A 43 4.56 0.67 16.01
N TYR A 44 5.40 0.33 15.04
CA TYR A 44 5.68 1.15 13.86
C TYR A 44 5.01 0.63 12.59
N TRP A 45 3.86 0.02 12.70
CA TRP A 45 3.12 -0.55 11.57
C TRP A 45 2.76 0.48 10.50
N LYS A 46 2.47 1.72 10.89
CA LYS A 46 2.11 2.80 9.94
C LYS A 46 3.27 3.16 9.02
N LEU A 47 4.50 3.13 9.54
CA LEU A 47 5.68 3.46 8.74
C LEU A 47 5.90 2.48 7.60
N ILE A 48 5.62 1.21 7.83
CA ILE A 48 5.77 0.15 6.81
C ILE A 48 4.77 0.35 5.67
N GLN A 49 3.59 0.87 5.96
CA GLN A 49 2.54 1.09 4.97
C GLN A 49 2.68 2.44 4.25
N GLN A 50 3.38 3.38 4.83
CA GLN A 50 3.49 4.73 4.29
C GLN A 50 4.38 4.77 3.05
N ASP A 51 4.04 5.66 2.10
CA ASP A 51 4.92 6.00 1.00
C ASP A 51 6.22 6.59 1.55
N SER A 52 7.34 5.97 1.21
CA SER A 52 8.65 6.35 1.74
C SER A 52 9.05 7.81 1.42
N ARG A 53 8.49 8.37 0.35
CA ARG A 53 8.76 9.76 -0.04
C ARG A 53 8.07 10.77 0.87
N LYS A 54 7.09 10.33 1.66
CA LYS A 54 6.31 11.17 2.59
C LYS A 54 6.77 11.05 4.03
N LEU A 55 7.86 10.32 4.29
CA LEU A 55 8.37 10.15 5.65
C LEU A 55 8.89 11.46 6.22
N SER A 56 8.54 11.73 7.49
CA SER A 56 9.07 12.88 8.22
C SER A 56 10.57 12.73 8.46
N HIS A 57 11.32 13.83 8.32
CA HIS A 57 12.76 13.88 8.60
C HIS A 57 13.07 14.33 10.03
N LYS A 58 12.03 14.55 10.85
CA LYS A 58 12.22 14.99 12.24
C LYS A 58 12.76 13.87 13.11
N ARG A 59 13.68 14.20 14.00
CA ARG A 59 14.23 13.28 14.99
C ARG A 59 13.45 13.40 16.29
N PHE A 60 13.04 12.26 16.82
CA PHE A 60 12.42 12.18 18.14
C PHE A 60 13.06 11.06 18.94
N TYR A 61 13.03 11.19 20.26
CA TYR A 61 13.43 10.09 21.12
C TYR A 61 12.45 8.93 20.99
N ARG A 62 13.00 7.74 20.74
CA ARG A 62 12.23 6.51 20.53
C ARG A 62 12.52 5.53 21.66
N PRO A 63 11.61 5.39 22.64
CA PRO A 63 11.86 4.57 23.84
C PRO A 63 12.25 3.12 23.54
N ILE A 64 11.65 2.51 22.50
CA ILE A 64 11.96 1.13 22.10
C ILE A 64 13.43 0.99 21.71
N PHE A 65 13.99 1.98 21.03
CA PHE A 65 15.37 1.98 20.56
C PHE A 65 16.34 2.73 21.50
N ARG A 66 15.79 3.45 22.48
CA ARG A 66 16.56 4.27 23.45
C ARG A 66 17.50 5.26 22.77
N MET A 67 17.06 5.85 21.66
CA MET A 67 17.83 6.84 20.92
C MET A 67 16.92 7.75 20.11
N HIS A 68 17.46 8.89 19.67
CA HIS A 68 16.76 9.81 18.78
C HIS A 68 16.89 9.33 17.34
N LEU A 69 15.75 9.09 16.68
CA LEU A 69 15.70 8.54 15.34
C LEU A 69 14.67 9.26 14.48
N THR A 70 14.96 9.36 13.18
CA THR A 70 13.98 9.73 12.17
C THR A 70 13.13 8.51 11.81
N ASN A 71 12.02 8.72 11.11
CA ASN A 71 11.20 7.60 10.62
C ASN A 71 11.98 6.68 9.67
N LYS A 72 12.86 7.25 8.86
CA LYS A 72 13.73 6.47 7.96
C LYS A 72 14.68 5.57 8.76
N ASP A 73 15.27 6.09 9.83
CA ASP A 73 16.15 5.32 10.70
C ASP A 73 15.42 4.14 11.34
N ILE A 74 14.19 4.38 11.79
CA ILE A 74 13.34 3.32 12.37
C ILE A 74 13.06 2.23 11.33
N LEU A 75 12.68 2.62 10.12
CA LEU A 75 12.43 1.67 9.03
C LEU A 75 13.63 0.82 8.70
N GLU A 76 14.83 1.42 8.63
CA GLU A 76 16.06 0.67 8.40
C GLU A 76 16.28 -0.41 9.48
N LYS A 77 16.01 -0.08 10.73
CA LYS A 77 16.11 -1.04 11.83
C LYS A 77 15.07 -2.15 11.71
N ILE A 78 13.82 -1.80 11.48
CA ILE A 78 12.71 -2.76 11.38
C ILE A 78 12.92 -3.70 10.19
N LEU A 79 13.30 -3.17 9.04
CA LEU A 79 13.51 -3.97 7.84
C LEU A 79 14.74 -4.88 7.95
N SER A 80 15.66 -4.56 8.86
CA SER A 80 16.80 -5.44 9.13
C SER A 80 16.43 -6.73 9.87
N TYR A 81 15.23 -6.78 10.48
CA TYR A 81 14.80 -7.96 11.23
C TYR A 81 14.33 -9.12 10.34
N SER A 82 13.99 -8.85 9.10
CA SER A 82 13.49 -9.86 8.17
C SER A 82 13.81 -9.47 6.73
N GLN A 83 14.55 -10.33 6.05
CA GLN A 83 14.84 -10.13 4.62
C GLN A 83 13.57 -10.20 3.78
N GLU A 84 12.65 -11.09 4.13
CA GLU A 84 11.34 -11.18 3.47
C GLU A 84 10.56 -9.87 3.59
N LEU A 85 10.53 -9.28 4.79
CA LEU A 85 9.86 -7.99 4.98
C LEU A 85 10.50 -6.89 4.15
N ARG A 86 11.84 -6.83 4.12
CA ARG A 86 12.58 -5.84 3.33
C ARG A 86 12.27 -5.95 1.84
N GLU A 87 12.34 -7.15 1.29
CA GLU A 87 12.08 -7.37 -0.14
C GLU A 87 10.66 -6.98 -0.53
N HIS A 88 9.68 -7.34 0.29
CA HIS A 88 8.29 -6.99 0.03
C HIS A 88 8.03 -5.50 0.24
N TYR A 89 8.69 -4.87 1.19
CA TYR A 89 8.62 -3.41 1.38
C TYR A 89 9.16 -2.67 0.15
N GLU A 90 10.30 -3.08 -0.36
CA GLU A 90 10.88 -2.48 -1.56
C GLU A 90 9.98 -2.66 -2.78
N LEU A 91 9.42 -3.85 -2.96
CA LEU A 91 8.44 -4.14 -4.01
C LEU A 91 7.20 -3.25 -3.88
N TYR A 92 6.66 -3.13 -2.69
CA TYR A 92 5.52 -2.28 -2.38
C TYR A 92 5.80 -0.82 -2.75
N GLN A 93 6.96 -0.28 -2.37
CA GLN A 93 7.33 1.10 -2.68
C GLN A 93 7.47 1.33 -4.20
N LEU A 94 8.04 0.38 -4.94
CA LEU A 94 8.12 0.46 -6.40
C LEU A 94 6.74 0.42 -7.06
N LEU A 95 5.85 -0.43 -6.58
CA LEU A 95 4.48 -0.49 -7.08
C LEU A 95 3.73 0.81 -6.82
N LEU A 96 3.90 1.42 -5.65
CA LEU A 96 3.34 2.73 -5.35
C LEU A 96 3.87 3.79 -6.30
N LEU A 97 5.15 3.78 -6.59
CA LEU A 97 5.79 4.74 -7.49
C LEU A 97 5.21 4.63 -8.90
N HIS A 98 5.20 3.42 -9.48
CA HIS A 98 4.66 3.18 -10.81
C HIS A 98 3.18 3.54 -10.90
N PHE A 99 2.43 3.23 -9.85
CA PHE A 99 1.02 3.57 -9.76
C PHE A 99 0.80 5.09 -9.76
N GLN A 100 1.56 5.83 -8.97
CA GLN A 100 1.45 7.29 -8.89
C GLN A 100 1.93 7.99 -10.17
N GLU A 101 2.91 7.44 -10.83
CA GLU A 101 3.40 7.94 -12.12
C GLU A 101 2.50 7.52 -13.29
N LYS A 102 1.43 6.79 -13.02
CA LYS A 102 0.49 6.28 -14.03
C LYS A 102 1.17 5.39 -15.08
N ARG A 103 2.17 4.62 -14.65
CA ARG A 103 2.92 3.71 -15.50
C ARG A 103 2.35 2.30 -15.39
N ALA A 104 1.20 2.07 -16.06
CA ALA A 104 0.52 0.78 -16.03
C ALA A 104 1.39 -0.37 -16.56
N ASP A 105 2.18 -0.12 -17.58
CA ASP A 105 3.12 -1.06 -18.16
C ASP A 105 4.18 -1.51 -17.14
N HIS A 106 4.78 -0.58 -16.43
CA HIS A 106 5.77 -0.88 -15.39
C HIS A 106 5.14 -1.56 -14.18
N PHE A 107 3.95 -1.11 -13.78
CA PHE A 107 3.21 -1.70 -12.67
C PHE A 107 2.93 -3.19 -12.90
N PHE A 108 2.32 -3.54 -14.02
CA PHE A 108 2.00 -4.93 -14.35
C PHE A 108 3.23 -5.75 -14.73
N GLY A 109 4.22 -5.14 -15.38
CA GLY A 109 5.50 -5.80 -15.66
C GLY A 109 6.21 -6.26 -14.38
N LEU A 110 6.24 -5.42 -13.35
CA LEU A 110 6.82 -5.77 -12.06
C LEU A 110 6.04 -6.88 -11.37
N ILE A 111 4.72 -6.84 -11.43
CA ILE A 111 3.86 -7.90 -10.87
C ILE A 111 4.13 -9.24 -11.58
N GLU A 112 4.16 -9.27 -12.91
CA GLU A 112 4.45 -10.48 -13.68
C GLU A 112 5.81 -11.06 -13.33
N GLU A 113 6.80 -10.22 -13.22
CA GLU A 113 8.17 -10.64 -12.88
C GLU A 113 8.26 -11.28 -11.50
N ARG A 114 7.49 -10.80 -10.54
CA ARG A 114 7.63 -11.18 -9.14
C ARG A 114 6.60 -12.18 -8.62
N ILE A 115 5.52 -12.42 -9.35
CA ILE A 115 4.38 -13.21 -8.84
C ILE A 115 4.75 -14.63 -8.42
N THR A 116 5.77 -15.23 -9.02
CA THR A 116 6.19 -16.60 -8.73
C THR A 116 7.13 -16.71 -7.52
N CYS A 117 7.71 -15.60 -7.06
CA CYS A 117 8.75 -15.60 -6.03
C CYS A 117 8.41 -14.77 -4.79
N ILE A 118 7.13 -14.45 -4.59
CA ILE A 118 6.68 -13.65 -3.46
C ILE A 118 5.82 -14.45 -2.49
N ASN A 119 5.63 -13.88 -1.30
CA ASN A 119 4.75 -14.45 -0.27
C ASN A 119 3.33 -14.64 -0.81
N PRO A 120 2.65 -15.75 -0.47
CA PRO A 120 1.27 -16.02 -0.89
C PRO A 120 0.28 -14.88 -0.63
N ILE A 121 0.50 -14.08 0.41
CA ILE A 121 -0.34 -12.90 0.71
C ILE A 121 -0.34 -11.94 -0.49
N PHE A 122 0.84 -11.65 -1.04
CA PHE A 122 0.99 -10.80 -2.22
C PHE A 122 0.57 -11.49 -3.50
N GLN A 123 0.78 -12.80 -3.62
CA GLN A 123 0.32 -13.57 -4.79
C GLN A 123 -1.20 -13.44 -4.98
N THR A 124 -1.95 -13.53 -3.88
CA THR A 124 -3.41 -13.38 -3.90
C THR A 124 -3.81 -12.00 -4.41
N VAL A 125 -3.17 -10.95 -3.94
CA VAL A 125 -3.41 -9.57 -4.38
C VAL A 125 -3.05 -9.40 -5.86
N PHE A 126 -1.92 -9.95 -6.28
CA PHE A 126 -1.46 -9.85 -7.68
C PHE A 126 -2.39 -10.58 -8.64
N LYS A 127 -2.90 -11.76 -8.25
CA LYS A 127 -3.91 -12.47 -9.05
C LYS A 127 -5.18 -11.66 -9.20
N THR A 128 -5.61 -10.98 -8.13
CA THR A 128 -6.76 -10.07 -8.17
C THR A 128 -6.49 -8.91 -9.14
N PHE A 129 -5.30 -8.33 -9.12
CA PHE A 129 -4.92 -7.25 -10.02
C PHE A 129 -4.90 -7.70 -11.49
N PHE A 130 -4.43 -8.90 -11.78
CA PHE A 130 -4.50 -9.44 -13.14
C PHE A 130 -5.92 -9.63 -13.61
N LYS A 131 -6.79 -10.12 -12.74
CA LYS A 131 -8.21 -10.29 -13.04
C LYS A 131 -8.90 -8.96 -13.35
N GLU A 132 -8.46 -7.88 -12.67
CA GLU A 132 -8.99 -6.53 -12.83
C GLU A 132 -8.10 -5.63 -13.70
N LYS A 133 -7.20 -6.23 -14.47
CA LYS A 133 -6.15 -5.51 -15.22
C LYS A 133 -6.68 -4.36 -16.06
N ASP A 134 -7.71 -4.60 -16.86
CA ASP A 134 -8.27 -3.58 -17.74
C ASP A 134 -8.85 -2.40 -16.96
N LYS A 135 -9.51 -2.68 -15.85
CA LYS A 135 -10.05 -1.63 -14.96
C LYS A 135 -8.94 -0.80 -14.32
N ILE A 136 -7.84 -1.44 -13.92
CA ILE A 136 -6.70 -0.76 -13.32
C ILE A 136 -5.99 0.11 -14.36
N ILE A 137 -5.76 -0.42 -15.57
CA ILE A 137 -5.17 0.36 -16.66
C ILE A 137 -6.03 1.58 -16.97
N ASN A 138 -7.35 1.41 -17.08
CA ASN A 138 -8.26 2.52 -17.28
C ASN A 138 -8.19 3.56 -16.16
N ALA A 139 -8.10 3.12 -14.91
CA ALA A 139 -7.97 4.02 -13.76
C ALA A 139 -6.68 4.84 -13.80
N LEU A 140 -5.60 4.26 -14.30
CA LEU A 140 -4.30 4.94 -14.41
C LEU A 140 -4.23 5.86 -15.62
N GLU A 141 -4.78 5.45 -16.75
CA GLU A 141 -4.69 6.18 -18.02
C GLU A 141 -5.72 7.31 -18.16
N LEU A 142 -6.84 7.23 -17.45
CA LEU A 142 -7.86 8.28 -17.50
C LEU A 142 -7.37 9.56 -16.82
N PRO A 143 -7.74 10.74 -17.36
CA PRO A 143 -7.28 12.03 -16.83
C PRO A 143 -7.94 12.42 -15.50
N TYR A 144 -8.79 11.57 -14.92
CA TYR A 144 -9.50 11.87 -13.70
C TYR A 144 -8.67 11.52 -12.46
N SER A 145 -8.48 12.50 -11.57
CA SER A 145 -7.89 12.26 -10.25
C SER A 145 -8.93 11.59 -9.32
N ASN A 146 -8.47 10.94 -8.24
CA ASN A 146 -9.35 10.41 -7.19
C ASN A 146 -10.26 11.50 -6.61
N ALA A 147 -9.73 12.70 -6.43
CA ALA A 147 -10.50 13.84 -5.93
C ALA A 147 -11.69 14.17 -6.84
N LYS A 148 -11.50 14.14 -8.16
CA LYS A 148 -12.59 14.35 -9.12
C LYS A 148 -13.62 13.23 -9.08
N LEU A 149 -13.18 11.99 -8.97
CA LEU A 149 -14.08 10.84 -8.84
C LEU A 149 -14.89 10.90 -7.55
N GLU A 150 -14.27 11.22 -6.44
CA GLU A 150 -14.93 11.38 -5.16
C GLU A 150 -15.95 12.53 -5.20
N ALA A 151 -15.57 13.67 -5.76
CA ALA A 151 -16.46 14.81 -5.94
C ALA A 151 -17.68 14.45 -6.80
N THR A 152 -17.47 13.73 -7.91
CA THR A 152 -18.54 13.26 -8.78
C THR A 152 -19.46 12.28 -8.04
N ASN A 153 -18.91 11.33 -7.30
CA ASN A 153 -19.66 10.37 -6.51
C ASN A 153 -20.48 11.06 -5.43
N ASN A 154 -19.91 12.04 -4.75
CA ASN A 154 -20.61 12.84 -3.75
C ASN A 154 -21.74 13.67 -4.35
N LEU A 155 -21.52 14.26 -5.52
CA LEU A 155 -22.56 14.99 -6.25
C LEU A 155 -23.74 14.09 -6.61
N ILE A 156 -23.46 12.88 -7.11
CA ILE A 156 -24.49 11.88 -7.41
C ILE A 156 -25.28 11.52 -6.16
N LYS A 157 -24.64 11.34 -5.02
CA LYS A 157 -25.32 11.06 -3.74
C LYS A 157 -26.22 12.22 -3.32
N VAL A 158 -25.78 13.45 -3.46
CA VAL A 158 -26.56 14.65 -3.15
C VAL A 158 -27.79 14.74 -4.07
N ILE A 159 -27.61 14.52 -5.37
CA ILE A 159 -28.72 14.53 -6.35
C ILE A 159 -29.74 13.45 -5.99
N LYS A 160 -29.32 12.24 -5.69
CA LYS A 160 -30.23 11.14 -5.29
C LYS A 160 -30.99 11.50 -4.00
N ARG A 161 -30.32 12.07 -3.01
CA ARG A 161 -30.94 12.48 -1.76
C ARG A 161 -31.99 13.51 -2.00
N ASN A 162 -31.73 14.55 -2.79
CA ASN A 162 -32.67 15.62 -3.09
C ASN A 162 -33.87 15.13 -3.93
N ALA A 163 -33.64 14.21 -4.87
CA ALA A 163 -34.67 13.68 -5.74
C ALA A 163 -35.58 12.64 -5.06
N PHE A 164 -35.01 11.84 -4.13
CA PHE A 164 -35.72 10.68 -3.56
C PHE A 164 -35.88 10.73 -2.05
N GLY A 165 -35.48 11.80 -1.38
CA GLY A 165 -35.66 11.96 0.06
C GLY A 165 -34.79 11.09 0.96
N PHE A 166 -33.70 10.58 0.43
CA PHE A 166 -32.76 9.77 1.22
C PHE A 166 -31.71 10.62 1.90
#